data_e544a54d30fc71b702146b279e36e2fe
#
_entry.id   e544a54d30fc71b702146b279e36e2fe
#
_cell.length_a   1.000
_cell.length_b   1.000
_cell.length_c   1.000
_cell.angle_alpha   90.00
_cell.angle_beta   90.00
_cell.angle_gamma   90.00
#
_symmetry.space_group_name_H-M   'P 1'
#
loop_
_entity.id
_entity.type
_entity.pdbx_description
1 polymer ?
#
loop_
_entity_poly.entity_id
_entity_poly.type
_entity_poly.pdbx_seq_one_letter_code
_entity_poly.pdbx_strand_id
1 'polypeptide(L)'
;MQDWLTLDRRPTLVFGAGGLGGASALSLAARGARVALIDVNQDNLDAVARAAKEAGHEIKTLAADLRTAEACRAAVDEAVGLTGAPQVFLHAVGRNVRKPVLDLEDEDWAETISLNLSSAYWLGQAVGRLMVERRYGRMIFVSSVSGLLAHPHHAPYAAAKGGMNQMFRVMAREWAPYGVTVNAVAPGYIETDLTKDYLDKGNNRESLESLVPAERLGRPEEVADAVTFLASDRARFITGQVLYVDGGRVLV
;
A
#
# COMPACT_ATOMS: atom_id res chain seq x y z
N MET A 1 -4.83 5.13 29.08
CA MET A 1 -5.44 3.95 28.38
C MET A 1 -4.39 3.45 27.42
N GLN A 2 -3.94 2.19 27.52
CA GLN A 2 -2.94 1.66 26.61
C GLN A 2 -3.55 1.59 25.20
N ASP A 3 -2.82 2.09 24.20
CA ASP A 3 -3.29 2.03 22.80
C ASP A 3 -3.44 0.56 22.38
N TRP A 4 -4.66 0.17 22.08
CA TRP A 4 -4.99 -1.23 21.73
C TRP A 4 -4.47 -1.66 20.34
N LEU A 5 -4.02 -0.71 19.51
CA LEU A 5 -3.37 -0.92 18.21
C LEU A 5 -1.84 -0.82 18.28
N THR A 6 -1.23 -0.86 19.47
CA THR A 6 0.22 -0.70 19.60
C THR A 6 0.99 -1.71 18.74
N LEU A 7 2.02 -1.23 18.08
CA LEU A 7 2.95 -2.01 17.25
C LEU A 7 4.36 -2.01 17.85
N ASP A 8 4.46 -1.90 19.17
CA ASP A 8 5.68 -1.62 19.92
C ASP A 8 6.92 -2.33 19.35
N ARG A 9 7.86 -1.51 18.83
CA ARG A 9 9.14 -1.90 18.23
C ARG A 9 9.08 -2.92 17.09
N ARG A 10 7.92 -3.16 16.47
CA ARG A 10 7.82 -4.09 15.33
C ARG A 10 8.57 -3.59 14.11
N PRO A 11 9.53 -4.39 13.57
CA PRO A 11 10.16 -4.09 12.30
C PRO A 11 9.11 -4.05 11.19
N THR A 12 9.03 -2.91 10.52
CA THR A 12 7.99 -2.60 9.52
C THR A 12 8.64 -2.09 8.26
N LEU A 13 8.35 -2.73 7.13
CA LEU A 13 8.79 -2.29 5.81
C LEU A 13 7.60 -1.70 5.05
N VAL A 14 7.75 -0.46 4.61
CA VAL A 14 6.75 0.25 3.80
C VAL A 14 7.38 0.60 2.46
N PHE A 15 6.84 0.06 1.38
CA PHE A 15 7.25 0.34 0.01
C PHE A 15 6.26 1.29 -0.66
N GLY A 16 6.75 2.47 -1.06
CA GLY A 16 6.00 3.60 -1.58
C GLY A 16 5.80 4.69 -0.52
N ALA A 17 6.39 5.88 -0.74
CA ALA A 17 6.32 7.04 0.16
C ALA A 17 5.28 8.08 -0.27
N GLY A 18 4.62 7.88 -1.42
CA GLY A 18 3.55 8.78 -1.87
C GLY A 18 2.34 8.74 -0.94
N GLY A 19 1.46 9.72 -1.04
CA GLY A 19 0.26 9.98 -0.21
C GLY A 19 -0.18 8.90 0.77
N LEU A 20 -0.65 7.74 0.26
CA LEU A 20 -1.16 6.66 1.12
C LEU A 20 -0.06 5.92 1.89
N GLY A 21 1.08 5.68 1.23
CA GLY A 21 2.20 4.98 1.86
C GLY A 21 2.87 5.84 2.93
N GLY A 22 3.08 7.14 2.64
CA GLY A 22 3.62 8.10 3.59
C GLY A 22 2.73 8.25 4.83
N ALA A 23 1.42 8.47 4.63
CA ALA A 23 0.45 8.55 5.73
C ALA A 23 0.42 7.25 6.58
N SER A 24 0.49 6.08 5.91
CA SER A 24 0.55 4.80 6.61
C SER A 24 1.86 4.64 7.40
N ALA A 25 3.01 5.06 6.84
CA ALA A 25 4.29 5.01 7.53
C ALA A 25 4.28 5.87 8.80
N LEU A 26 3.71 7.08 8.72
CA LEU A 26 3.54 7.98 9.88
C LEU A 26 2.62 7.35 10.95
N SER A 27 1.48 6.80 10.53
CA SER A 27 0.54 6.14 11.47
C SER A 27 1.17 4.94 12.17
N LEU A 28 1.91 4.10 11.43
CA LEU A 28 2.61 2.93 11.98
C LEU A 28 3.72 3.36 12.96
N ALA A 29 4.51 4.40 12.63
CA ALA A 29 5.54 4.93 13.50
C ALA A 29 4.95 5.53 14.79
N ALA A 30 3.84 6.25 14.70
CA ALA A 30 3.12 6.81 15.85
C ALA A 30 2.58 5.73 16.81
N ARG A 31 2.41 4.48 16.33
CA ARG A 31 2.03 3.30 17.13
C ARG A 31 3.24 2.50 17.64
N GLY A 32 4.44 3.05 17.51
CA GLY A 32 5.68 2.48 18.04
C GLY A 32 6.41 1.52 17.10
N ALA A 33 5.98 1.34 15.86
CA ALA A 33 6.69 0.52 14.89
C ALA A 33 8.06 1.12 14.53
N ARG A 34 9.07 0.25 14.26
CA ARG A 34 10.33 0.65 13.65
C ARG A 34 10.18 0.60 12.14
N VAL A 35 9.99 1.73 11.51
CA VAL A 35 9.64 1.83 10.10
C VAL A 35 10.88 2.07 9.25
N ALA A 36 11.06 1.25 8.20
CA ALA A 36 11.84 1.59 7.01
C ALA A 36 10.87 1.91 5.87
N LEU A 37 11.04 3.09 5.27
CA LEU A 37 10.23 3.60 4.16
C LEU A 37 11.08 3.63 2.90
N ILE A 38 10.59 2.97 1.84
CA ILE A 38 11.31 2.75 0.60
C ILE A 38 10.55 3.39 -0.57
N ASP A 39 11.20 4.22 -1.36
CA ASP A 39 10.65 4.84 -2.57
C ASP A 39 11.78 5.19 -3.55
N VAL A 40 11.45 5.40 -4.82
CA VAL A 40 12.41 5.93 -5.80
C VAL A 40 12.58 7.45 -5.67
N ASN A 41 11.57 8.14 -5.14
CA ASN A 41 11.56 9.60 -5.01
C ASN A 41 12.10 10.03 -3.63
N GLN A 42 13.30 10.63 -3.65
CA GLN A 42 13.96 11.12 -2.44
C GLN A 42 13.18 12.24 -1.75
N ASP A 43 12.52 13.13 -2.51
CA ASP A 43 11.77 14.24 -1.92
C ASP A 43 10.57 13.73 -1.09
N ASN A 44 9.89 12.68 -1.56
CA ASN A 44 8.82 12.02 -0.79
C ASN A 44 9.38 11.39 0.50
N LEU A 45 10.51 10.71 0.42
CA LEU A 45 11.18 10.11 1.58
C LEU A 45 11.54 11.17 2.63
N ASP A 46 12.15 12.27 2.19
CA ASP A 46 12.59 13.36 3.07
C ASP A 46 11.39 14.07 3.71
N ALA A 47 10.30 14.26 2.96
CA ALA A 47 9.09 14.89 3.48
C ALA A 47 8.46 14.05 4.61
N VAL A 48 8.34 12.73 4.40
CA VAL A 48 7.77 11.83 5.41
C VAL A 48 8.69 11.69 6.62
N ALA A 49 10.00 11.57 6.41
CA ALA A 49 10.97 11.50 7.51
C ALA A 49 10.97 12.76 8.36
N ARG A 50 10.84 13.95 7.73
CA ARG A 50 10.73 15.24 8.42
C ARG A 50 9.45 15.30 9.25
N ALA A 51 8.30 14.96 8.65
CA ALA A 51 7.02 14.94 9.35
C ALA A 51 7.03 13.98 10.56
N ALA A 52 7.64 12.80 10.40
CA ALA A 52 7.81 11.86 11.51
C ALA A 52 8.64 12.46 12.64
N LYS A 53 9.78 13.11 12.31
CA LYS A 53 10.66 13.74 13.29
C LYS A 53 9.98 14.89 14.05
N GLU A 54 9.21 15.71 13.36
CA GLU A 54 8.41 16.80 13.95
C GLU A 54 7.36 16.26 14.92
N ALA A 55 6.81 15.06 14.64
CA ALA A 55 5.89 14.35 15.52
C ALA A 55 6.59 13.52 16.63
N GLY A 56 7.91 13.59 16.75
CA GLY A 56 8.69 12.86 17.76
C GLY A 56 8.96 11.39 17.45
N HIS A 57 8.86 10.99 16.18
CA HIS A 57 9.09 9.61 15.71
C HIS A 57 10.27 9.55 14.75
N GLU A 58 10.85 8.35 14.59
CA GLU A 58 11.91 8.08 13.62
C GLU A 58 11.41 7.14 12.52
N ILE A 59 11.60 7.54 11.27
CA ILE A 59 11.42 6.68 10.08
C ILE A 59 12.76 6.64 9.34
N LYS A 60 13.29 5.44 9.11
CA LYS A 60 14.47 5.24 8.28
C LYS A 60 14.05 5.17 6.82
N THR A 61 14.83 5.79 5.94
CA THR A 61 14.50 5.88 4.51
C THR A 61 15.52 5.16 3.66
N LEU A 62 15.08 4.64 2.50
CA LEU A 62 15.91 3.98 1.51
C LEU A 62 15.40 4.34 0.11
N ALA A 63 16.25 4.93 -0.73
CA ALA A 63 15.94 5.18 -2.13
C ALA A 63 16.17 3.91 -2.96
N ALA A 64 15.13 3.40 -3.63
CA ALA A 64 15.23 2.21 -4.48
C ALA A 64 14.21 2.23 -5.62
N ASP A 65 14.65 1.81 -6.82
CA ASP A 65 13.78 1.57 -7.96
C ASP A 65 13.29 0.11 -7.95
N LEU A 66 11.98 -0.09 -7.90
CA LEU A 66 11.34 -1.39 -7.69
C LEU A 66 10.81 -2.02 -8.99
N ARG A 67 11.32 -1.61 -10.16
CA ARG A 67 10.82 -2.09 -11.45
C ARG A 67 11.34 -3.48 -11.85
N THR A 68 12.31 -4.03 -11.14
CA THR A 68 12.86 -5.37 -11.42
C THR A 68 12.85 -6.28 -10.19
N ALA A 69 12.81 -7.58 -10.43
CA ALA A 69 12.82 -8.58 -9.35
C ALA A 69 14.11 -8.54 -8.52
N GLU A 70 15.24 -8.25 -9.16
CA GLU A 70 16.54 -8.14 -8.51
C GLU A 70 16.58 -6.92 -7.59
N ALA A 71 16.19 -5.75 -8.09
CA ALA A 71 16.11 -4.52 -7.29
C ALA A 71 15.15 -4.65 -6.11
N CYS A 72 13.99 -5.30 -6.30
CA CYS A 72 13.06 -5.57 -5.21
C CYS A 72 13.69 -6.43 -4.10
N ARG A 73 14.42 -7.49 -4.46
CA ARG A 73 15.11 -8.34 -3.47
C ARG A 73 16.22 -7.58 -2.75
N ALA A 74 17.04 -6.85 -3.48
CA ALA A 74 18.09 -6.01 -2.89
C ALA A 74 17.52 -4.97 -1.90
N ALA A 75 16.42 -4.29 -2.28
CA ALA A 75 15.74 -3.33 -1.42
C ALA A 75 15.19 -3.98 -0.13
N VAL A 76 14.69 -5.21 -0.20
CA VAL A 76 14.26 -5.96 1.01
C VAL A 76 15.46 -6.26 1.91
N ASP A 77 16.56 -6.76 1.37
CA ASP A 77 17.75 -7.10 2.15
C ASP A 77 18.34 -5.86 2.85
N GLU A 78 18.43 -4.73 2.15
CA GLU A 78 18.91 -3.47 2.71
C GLU A 78 17.95 -2.92 3.78
N ALA A 79 16.63 -2.93 3.53
CA ALA A 79 15.63 -2.48 4.49
C ALA A 79 15.61 -3.36 5.77
N VAL A 80 15.87 -4.66 5.64
CA VAL A 80 16.05 -5.57 6.79
C VAL A 80 17.27 -5.17 7.62
N GLY A 81 18.34 -4.71 6.99
CA GLY A 81 19.50 -4.12 7.68
C GLY A 81 19.16 -2.90 8.55
N LEU A 82 18.16 -2.11 8.12
CA LEU A 82 17.74 -0.90 8.83
C LEU A 82 16.88 -1.20 10.08
N THR A 83 15.94 -2.13 10.00
CA THR A 83 14.93 -2.33 11.06
C THR A 83 14.94 -3.72 11.68
N GLY A 84 15.64 -4.67 11.08
CA GLY A 84 15.57 -6.08 11.40
C GLY A 84 14.49 -6.82 10.57
N ALA A 85 14.41 -8.14 10.78
CA ALA A 85 13.49 -8.96 10.00
C ALA A 85 12.02 -8.54 10.19
N PRO A 86 11.29 -8.32 9.09
CA PRO A 86 9.99 -7.66 9.11
C PRO A 86 8.91 -8.48 9.79
N GLN A 87 8.12 -7.82 10.62
CA GLN A 87 6.88 -8.32 11.21
C GLN A 87 5.65 -7.72 10.53
N VAL A 88 5.80 -6.52 9.95
CA VAL A 88 4.79 -5.84 9.15
C VAL A 88 5.38 -5.47 7.80
N PHE A 89 4.60 -5.66 6.76
CA PHE A 89 4.91 -5.28 5.39
C PHE A 89 3.74 -4.53 4.79
N LEU A 90 4.01 -3.40 4.17
CA LEU A 90 3.06 -2.63 3.38
C LEU A 90 3.61 -2.39 1.97
N HIS A 91 2.84 -2.82 0.96
CA HIS A 91 3.07 -2.46 -0.43
C HIS A 91 2.10 -1.35 -0.84
N ALA A 92 2.61 -0.14 -1.01
CA ALA A 92 1.86 1.04 -1.43
C ALA A 92 2.41 1.67 -2.73
N VAL A 93 3.25 0.90 -3.45
CA VAL A 93 3.81 1.32 -4.73
C VAL A 93 2.76 1.22 -5.83
N GLY A 94 2.73 2.19 -6.72
CA GLY A 94 1.86 2.11 -7.88
C GLY A 94 1.88 3.38 -8.72
N ARG A 95 1.50 3.20 -9.98
CA ARG A 95 1.22 4.29 -10.93
C ARG A 95 -0.07 3.97 -11.66
N ASN A 96 -0.72 5.00 -12.15
CA ASN A 96 -1.92 4.87 -12.97
C ASN A 96 -1.76 5.67 -14.27
N VAL A 97 -1.87 4.99 -15.40
CA VAL A 97 -1.96 5.60 -16.72
C VAL A 97 -3.42 5.61 -17.15
N ARG A 98 -3.92 6.78 -17.52
CA ARG A 98 -5.32 6.98 -17.92
C ARG A 98 -5.41 7.27 -19.40
N LYS A 99 -5.63 6.23 -20.22
CA LYS A 99 -5.82 6.30 -21.66
C LYS A 99 -6.96 5.36 -22.09
N PRO A 100 -7.72 5.68 -23.15
CA PRO A 100 -8.61 4.71 -23.81
C PRO A 100 -7.84 3.44 -24.15
N VAL A 101 -8.49 2.27 -24.07
CA VAL A 101 -7.81 0.98 -24.31
C VAL A 101 -7.15 0.92 -25.71
N LEU A 102 -7.79 1.53 -26.71
CA LEU A 102 -7.27 1.56 -28.07
C LEU A 102 -6.06 2.47 -28.29
N ASP A 103 -5.81 3.38 -27.34
CA ASP A 103 -4.71 4.37 -27.41
C ASP A 103 -3.57 4.02 -26.43
N LEU A 104 -3.68 2.87 -25.74
CA LEU A 104 -2.62 2.38 -24.86
C LEU A 104 -1.46 1.82 -25.70
N GLU A 105 -0.26 2.18 -25.32
CA GLU A 105 0.98 1.59 -25.85
C GLU A 105 1.42 0.39 -24.99
N ASP A 106 2.21 -0.51 -25.58
CA ASP A 106 2.72 -1.70 -24.90
C ASP A 106 3.56 -1.32 -23.68
N GLU A 107 4.25 -0.19 -23.74
CA GLU A 107 5.04 0.38 -22.65
C GLU A 107 4.16 0.82 -21.46
N ASP A 108 3.01 1.48 -21.73
CA ASP A 108 2.04 1.87 -20.70
C ASP A 108 1.54 0.66 -19.92
N TRP A 109 1.27 -0.43 -20.65
CA TRP A 109 0.87 -1.71 -20.07
C TRP A 109 2.01 -2.32 -19.24
N ALA A 110 3.18 -2.52 -19.86
CA ALA A 110 4.31 -3.20 -19.25
C ALA A 110 4.77 -2.50 -17.96
N GLU A 111 4.93 -1.18 -17.99
CA GLU A 111 5.34 -0.40 -16.81
C GLU A 111 4.29 -0.43 -15.70
N THR A 112 3.00 -0.33 -16.06
CA THR A 112 1.92 -0.36 -15.07
C THR A 112 1.85 -1.73 -14.38
N ILE A 113 1.93 -2.82 -15.14
CA ILE A 113 1.95 -4.19 -14.59
C ILE A 113 3.21 -4.42 -13.75
N SER A 114 4.39 -4.03 -14.26
CA SER A 114 5.65 -4.19 -13.53
C SER A 114 5.59 -3.51 -12.17
N LEU A 115 5.19 -2.26 -12.13
CA LEU A 115 5.23 -1.48 -10.89
C LEU A 115 4.09 -1.78 -9.92
N ASN A 116 2.85 -2.08 -10.40
CA ASN A 116 1.72 -2.33 -9.53
C ASN A 116 1.56 -3.79 -9.10
N LEU A 117 1.89 -4.75 -9.98
CA LEU A 117 1.63 -6.18 -9.74
C LEU A 117 2.92 -6.97 -9.53
N SER A 118 3.89 -6.85 -10.46
CA SER A 118 5.10 -7.65 -10.38
C SER A 118 5.95 -7.27 -9.17
N SER A 119 6.09 -5.97 -8.87
CA SER A 119 6.81 -5.51 -7.67
C SER A 119 6.16 -6.03 -6.39
N ALA A 120 4.80 -6.02 -6.33
CA ALA A 120 4.05 -6.56 -5.20
C ALA A 120 4.33 -8.06 -4.99
N TYR A 121 4.42 -8.82 -6.09
CA TYR A 121 4.79 -10.22 -6.05
C TYR A 121 6.23 -10.42 -5.56
N TRP A 122 7.20 -9.73 -6.15
CA TRP A 122 8.62 -9.91 -5.82
C TRP A 122 8.94 -9.51 -4.38
N LEU A 123 8.45 -8.36 -3.94
CA LEU A 123 8.60 -7.88 -2.56
C LEU A 123 7.85 -8.78 -1.59
N GLY A 124 6.60 -9.13 -1.91
CA GLY A 124 5.77 -10.01 -1.09
C GLY A 124 6.39 -11.40 -0.92
N GLN A 125 6.98 -11.98 -1.99
CA GLN A 125 7.69 -13.26 -1.92
C GLN A 125 8.95 -13.17 -1.04
N ALA A 126 9.77 -12.14 -1.23
CA ALA A 126 11.02 -11.97 -0.47
C ALA A 126 10.74 -11.79 1.03
N VAL A 127 9.81 -10.89 1.38
CA VAL A 127 9.40 -10.66 2.77
C VAL A 127 8.66 -11.87 3.35
N GLY A 128 7.80 -12.51 2.55
CA GLY A 128 7.04 -13.69 2.96
C GLY A 128 7.91 -14.85 3.42
N ARG A 129 9.07 -15.10 2.78
CA ARG A 129 10.06 -16.10 3.23
C ARG A 129 10.50 -15.85 4.67
N LEU A 130 10.85 -14.60 4.99
CA LEU A 130 11.28 -14.19 6.32
C LEU A 130 10.18 -14.31 7.37
N MET A 131 8.93 -13.99 6.99
CA MET A 131 7.77 -14.09 7.88
C MET A 131 7.37 -15.55 8.14
N VAL A 132 7.38 -16.40 7.12
CA VAL A 132 7.08 -17.85 7.23
C VAL A 132 8.09 -18.56 8.12
N GLU A 133 9.39 -18.30 7.93
CA GLU A 133 10.46 -18.84 8.77
C GLU A 133 10.27 -18.46 10.25
N ARG A 134 9.87 -17.22 10.53
CA ARG A 134 9.64 -16.72 11.89
C ARG A 134 8.26 -17.05 12.46
N ARG A 135 7.39 -17.65 11.66
CA ARG A 135 6.02 -18.01 12.01
C ARG A 135 5.19 -16.81 12.53
N TYR A 136 5.46 -15.64 11.97
CA TYR A 136 4.75 -14.40 12.26
C TYR A 136 4.88 -13.40 11.12
N GLY A 137 3.76 -12.79 10.72
CA GLY A 137 3.75 -11.68 9.76
C GLY A 137 2.38 -11.05 9.58
N ARG A 138 2.40 -9.75 9.26
CA ARG A 138 1.24 -8.95 8.86
C ARG A 138 1.57 -8.29 7.54
N MET A 139 1.01 -8.82 6.45
CA MET A 139 1.27 -8.36 5.10
C MET A 139 0.06 -7.65 4.55
N ILE A 140 0.24 -6.40 4.12
CA ILE A 140 -0.82 -5.54 3.62
C ILE A 140 -0.43 -5.01 2.23
N PHE A 141 -1.38 -5.09 1.29
CA PHE A 141 -1.25 -4.53 -0.04
C PHE A 141 -2.23 -3.37 -0.23
N VAL A 142 -1.78 -2.26 -0.79
CA VAL A 142 -2.69 -1.21 -1.22
C VAL A 142 -3.23 -1.57 -2.61
N SER A 143 -4.46 -2.08 -2.61
CA SER A 143 -5.23 -2.36 -3.82
C SER A 143 -5.97 -1.10 -4.28
N SER A 144 -7.16 -1.23 -4.80
CA SER A 144 -8.05 -0.15 -5.23
C SER A 144 -9.46 -0.68 -5.45
N VAL A 145 -10.47 0.19 -5.40
CA VAL A 145 -11.80 -0.12 -5.95
C VAL A 145 -11.75 -0.51 -7.44
N SER A 146 -10.71 -0.08 -8.18
CA SER A 146 -10.47 -0.49 -9.57
C SER A 146 -10.07 -1.97 -9.71
N GLY A 147 -9.75 -2.66 -8.63
CA GLY A 147 -9.57 -4.11 -8.62
C GLY A 147 -10.90 -4.88 -8.65
N LEU A 148 -12.03 -4.20 -8.55
CA LEU A 148 -13.40 -4.72 -8.64
C LEU A 148 -14.22 -3.97 -9.70
N LEU A 149 -14.19 -2.64 -9.70
CA LEU A 149 -15.00 -1.80 -10.56
C LEU A 149 -14.29 -1.51 -11.90
N ALA A 150 -15.07 -1.51 -12.98
CA ALA A 150 -14.59 -1.18 -14.32
C ALA A 150 -14.60 0.35 -14.52
N HIS A 151 -13.49 1.00 -14.19
CA HIS A 151 -13.31 2.42 -14.50
C HIS A 151 -12.81 2.62 -15.93
N PRO A 152 -13.46 3.46 -16.76
CA PRO A 152 -12.94 3.81 -18.08
C PRO A 152 -11.49 4.33 -18.00
N HIS A 153 -10.70 4.02 -19.02
CA HIS A 153 -9.30 4.47 -19.16
C HIS A 153 -8.30 3.91 -18.13
N HIS A 154 -8.66 2.87 -17.38
CA HIS A 154 -7.82 2.29 -16.31
C HIS A 154 -7.42 0.83 -16.58
N ALA A 155 -7.45 0.34 -17.82
CA ALA A 155 -7.30 -1.09 -18.10
C ALA A 155 -6.03 -1.74 -17.50
N PRO A 156 -4.80 -1.20 -17.66
CA PRO A 156 -3.61 -1.81 -17.05
C PRO A 156 -3.65 -1.76 -15.52
N TYR A 157 -4.14 -0.66 -14.96
CA TYR A 157 -4.22 -0.48 -13.51
C TYR A 157 -5.26 -1.40 -12.88
N ALA A 158 -6.45 -1.52 -13.49
CA ALA A 158 -7.50 -2.42 -13.04
C ALA A 158 -7.06 -3.89 -13.13
N ALA A 159 -6.39 -4.27 -14.23
CA ALA A 159 -5.81 -5.60 -14.38
C ALA A 159 -4.77 -5.90 -13.28
N ALA A 160 -3.86 -4.94 -13.00
CA ALA A 160 -2.87 -5.09 -11.95
C ALA A 160 -3.50 -5.23 -10.55
N LYS A 161 -4.49 -4.39 -10.20
CA LYS A 161 -5.14 -4.41 -8.88
C LYS A 161 -6.07 -5.63 -8.72
N GLY A 162 -6.74 -6.05 -9.78
CA GLY A 162 -7.51 -7.31 -9.81
C GLY A 162 -6.63 -8.54 -9.66
N GLY A 163 -5.51 -8.59 -10.42
CA GLY A 163 -4.49 -9.63 -10.30
C GLY A 163 -3.84 -9.66 -8.90
N MET A 164 -3.53 -8.50 -8.33
CA MET A 164 -3.04 -8.38 -6.95
C MET A 164 -4.03 -8.97 -5.94
N ASN A 165 -5.33 -8.70 -6.10
CA ASN A 165 -6.36 -9.23 -5.20
C ASN A 165 -6.40 -10.76 -5.21
N GLN A 166 -6.16 -11.40 -6.33
CA GLN A 166 -6.12 -12.85 -6.39
C GLN A 166 -4.77 -13.41 -5.93
N MET A 167 -3.67 -12.77 -6.28
CA MET A 167 -2.32 -13.15 -5.88
C MET A 167 -2.19 -13.23 -4.35
N PHE A 168 -2.57 -12.17 -3.63
CA PHE A 168 -2.41 -12.17 -2.18
C PHE A 168 -3.35 -13.18 -1.47
N ARG A 169 -4.50 -13.53 -2.05
CA ARG A 169 -5.36 -14.61 -1.53
C ARG A 169 -4.67 -15.97 -1.56
N VAL A 170 -3.90 -16.24 -2.61
CA VAL A 170 -3.07 -17.45 -2.67
C VAL A 170 -2.02 -17.43 -1.59
N MET A 171 -1.26 -16.30 -1.46
CA MET A 171 -0.28 -16.12 -0.38
C MET A 171 -0.91 -16.29 1.01
N ALA A 172 -2.11 -15.72 1.22
CA ALA A 172 -2.85 -15.85 2.48
C ALA A 172 -3.15 -17.31 2.83
N ARG A 173 -3.62 -18.09 1.86
CA ARG A 173 -3.93 -19.51 2.04
C ARG A 173 -2.69 -20.35 2.34
N GLU A 174 -1.59 -20.09 1.63
CA GLU A 174 -0.36 -20.85 1.80
C GLU A 174 0.35 -20.53 3.11
N TRP A 175 0.28 -19.28 3.58
CA TRP A 175 1.09 -18.81 4.71
C TRP A 175 0.32 -18.74 6.04
N ALA A 176 -1.01 -18.88 6.03
CA ALA A 176 -1.82 -18.92 7.25
C ALA A 176 -1.34 -19.98 8.28
N PRO A 177 -0.94 -21.21 7.89
CA PRO A 177 -0.43 -22.21 8.85
C PRO A 177 0.86 -21.78 9.57
N TYR A 178 1.52 -20.74 9.04
CA TYR A 178 2.75 -20.18 9.63
C TYR A 178 2.49 -18.88 10.42
N GLY A 179 1.24 -18.56 10.73
CA GLY A 179 0.89 -17.37 11.52
C GLY A 179 1.01 -16.05 10.77
N VAL A 180 1.12 -16.09 9.43
CA VAL A 180 1.17 -14.91 8.56
C VAL A 180 -0.21 -14.59 8.04
N THR A 181 -0.67 -13.36 8.21
CA THR A 181 -1.87 -12.85 7.57
C THR A 181 -1.51 -11.99 6.37
N VAL A 182 -2.26 -12.15 5.28
CA VAL A 182 -2.07 -11.38 4.04
C VAL A 182 -3.41 -10.80 3.63
N ASN A 183 -3.50 -9.47 3.61
CA ASN A 183 -4.72 -8.74 3.30
C ASN A 183 -4.45 -7.57 2.35
N ALA A 184 -5.50 -6.96 1.85
CA ALA A 184 -5.41 -5.70 1.11
C ALA A 184 -6.34 -4.64 1.71
N VAL A 185 -5.93 -3.38 1.59
CA VAL A 185 -6.81 -2.21 1.72
C VAL A 185 -7.09 -1.72 0.30
N ALA A 186 -8.35 -1.50 -0.03
CA ALA A 186 -8.77 -1.01 -1.35
C ALA A 186 -9.42 0.38 -1.21
N PRO A 187 -8.62 1.45 -1.40
CA PRO A 187 -9.13 2.81 -1.34
C PRO A 187 -10.08 3.11 -2.50
N GLY A 188 -11.08 3.97 -2.24
CA GLY A 188 -11.88 4.66 -3.24
C GLY A 188 -11.17 5.89 -3.79
N TYR A 189 -11.93 6.98 -3.92
CA TYR A 189 -11.38 8.28 -4.33
C TYR A 189 -10.81 8.99 -3.10
N ILE A 190 -9.48 9.04 -3.02
CA ILE A 190 -8.75 9.66 -1.90
C ILE A 190 -8.06 10.92 -2.40
N GLU A 191 -8.16 11.99 -1.62
CA GLU A 191 -7.45 13.25 -1.86
C GLU A 191 -5.98 13.07 -1.45
N THR A 192 -5.09 13.13 -2.44
CA THR A 192 -3.63 13.02 -2.27
C THR A 192 -2.96 14.06 -3.15
N ASP A 193 -1.68 14.35 -2.92
CA ASP A 193 -0.93 15.26 -3.80
C ASP A 193 -0.95 14.81 -5.26
N LEU A 194 -0.96 13.50 -5.53
CA LEU A 194 -1.06 12.94 -6.88
C LEU A 194 -2.42 13.19 -7.54
N THR A 195 -3.49 13.32 -6.77
CA THR A 195 -4.85 13.53 -7.28
C THR A 195 -5.26 14.99 -7.30
N LYS A 196 -4.56 15.85 -6.55
CA LYS A 196 -4.91 17.25 -6.35
C LYS A 196 -5.08 18.02 -7.67
N ASP A 197 -4.08 17.96 -8.55
CA ASP A 197 -4.11 18.64 -9.84
C ASP A 197 -5.28 18.20 -10.74
N TYR A 198 -5.71 16.95 -10.59
CA TYR A 198 -6.88 16.43 -11.29
C TYR A 198 -8.18 16.92 -10.63
N LEU A 199 -8.24 16.91 -9.31
CA LEU A 199 -9.41 17.31 -8.53
C LEU A 199 -9.72 18.81 -8.68
N ASP A 200 -8.68 19.64 -8.82
CA ASP A 200 -8.79 21.09 -8.93
C ASP A 200 -9.19 21.55 -10.35
N LYS A 201 -9.32 20.63 -11.32
CA LYS A 201 -9.72 20.94 -12.70
C LYS A 201 -11.24 20.82 -12.90
N GLY A 202 -11.89 21.94 -13.26
CA GLY A 202 -13.32 21.96 -13.56
C GLY A 202 -14.16 21.39 -12.43
N ASN A 203 -15.12 20.51 -12.75
CA ASN A 203 -16.03 19.88 -11.79
C ASN A 203 -15.57 18.45 -11.40
N ASN A 204 -14.29 18.13 -11.53
CA ASN A 204 -13.82 16.76 -11.30
C ASN A 204 -14.05 16.31 -9.86
N ARG A 205 -13.81 17.19 -8.87
CA ARG A 205 -14.07 16.90 -7.45
C ARG A 205 -15.53 16.54 -7.23
N GLU A 206 -16.46 17.43 -7.59
CA GLU A 206 -17.90 17.22 -7.42
C GLU A 206 -18.39 15.96 -8.15
N SER A 207 -17.85 15.72 -9.36
CA SER A 207 -18.17 14.52 -10.14
C SER A 207 -17.73 13.23 -9.43
N LEU A 208 -16.59 13.22 -8.76
CA LEU A 208 -16.14 12.05 -8.01
C LEU A 208 -16.89 11.89 -6.68
N GLU A 209 -17.16 13.00 -5.97
CA GLU A 209 -17.93 12.99 -4.71
C GLU A 209 -19.34 12.46 -4.92
N SER A 210 -20.00 12.84 -6.04
CA SER A 210 -21.34 12.34 -6.39
C SER A 210 -21.42 10.83 -6.65
N LEU A 211 -20.27 10.18 -6.91
CA LEU A 211 -20.19 8.72 -7.06
C LEU A 211 -19.98 7.99 -5.74
N VAL A 212 -19.80 8.71 -4.65
CA VAL A 212 -19.50 8.13 -3.32
C VAL A 212 -20.71 8.33 -2.41
N PRO A 213 -21.32 7.26 -1.86
CA PRO A 213 -22.46 7.40 -0.95
C PRO A 213 -22.19 8.28 0.27
N ALA A 214 -20.93 8.37 0.74
CA ALA A 214 -20.54 9.28 1.81
C ALA A 214 -20.45 10.76 1.37
N GLU A 215 -20.71 11.08 0.09
CA GLU A 215 -20.75 12.43 -0.48
C GLU A 215 -19.47 13.27 -0.27
N ARG A 216 -18.33 12.59 -0.18
CA ARG A 216 -17.00 13.19 -0.04
C ARG A 216 -15.88 12.27 -0.52
N LEU A 217 -14.74 12.87 -0.77
CA LEU A 217 -13.50 12.11 -0.94
C LEU A 217 -12.98 11.62 0.42
N GLY A 218 -12.24 10.51 0.41
CA GLY A 218 -11.50 10.03 1.56
C GLY A 218 -10.18 10.79 1.74
N ARG A 219 -9.59 10.66 2.94
CA ARG A 219 -8.26 11.21 3.26
C ARG A 219 -7.24 10.07 3.43
N PRO A 220 -5.95 10.33 3.19
CA PRO A 220 -4.89 9.34 3.38
C PRO A 220 -4.89 8.69 4.77
N GLU A 221 -5.21 9.46 5.82
CA GLU A 221 -5.26 9.00 7.20
C GLU A 221 -6.33 7.93 7.42
N GLU A 222 -7.48 8.02 6.72
CA GLU A 222 -8.55 7.02 6.82
C GLU A 222 -8.12 5.66 6.24
N VAL A 223 -7.25 5.68 5.22
CA VAL A 223 -6.62 4.47 4.68
C VAL A 223 -5.54 3.95 5.64
N ALA A 224 -4.73 4.85 6.20
CA ALA A 224 -3.68 4.52 7.16
C ALA A 224 -4.22 3.87 8.44
N ASP A 225 -5.40 4.27 8.92
CA ASP A 225 -6.08 3.65 10.06
C ASP A 225 -6.43 2.18 9.77
N ALA A 226 -6.96 1.90 8.58
CA ALA A 226 -7.26 0.53 8.14
C ALA A 226 -5.98 -0.32 8.01
N VAL A 227 -4.90 0.25 7.46
CA VAL A 227 -3.58 -0.40 7.39
C VAL A 227 -3.07 -0.71 8.80
N THR A 228 -3.12 0.25 9.72
CA THR A 228 -2.66 0.09 11.09
C THR A 228 -3.44 -1.00 11.84
N PHE A 229 -4.76 -1.06 11.65
CA PHE A 229 -5.59 -2.14 12.20
C PHE A 229 -5.13 -3.51 11.67
N LEU A 230 -4.97 -3.66 10.37
CA LEU A 230 -4.54 -4.92 9.74
C LEU A 230 -3.11 -5.32 10.12
N ALA A 231 -2.24 -4.35 10.43
CA ALA A 231 -0.87 -4.57 10.91
C ALA A 231 -0.82 -5.04 12.37
N SER A 232 -1.88 -4.83 13.16
CA SER A 232 -1.95 -5.15 14.57
C SER A 232 -2.34 -6.62 14.82
N ASP A 233 -2.14 -7.09 16.08
CA ASP A 233 -2.62 -8.41 16.50
C ASP A 233 -4.14 -8.50 16.64
N ARG A 234 -4.84 -7.38 16.54
CA ARG A 234 -6.31 -7.37 16.53
C ARG A 234 -6.88 -7.99 15.26
N ALA A 235 -6.12 -7.94 14.16
CA ALA A 235 -6.48 -8.54 12.87
C ALA A 235 -5.92 -9.97 12.68
N ARG A 236 -5.41 -10.63 13.72
CA ARG A 236 -4.70 -11.94 13.58
C ARG A 236 -5.54 -13.09 13.01
N PHE A 237 -6.86 -12.94 12.97
CA PHE A 237 -7.78 -13.92 12.38
C PHE A 237 -8.39 -13.45 11.06
N ILE A 238 -7.90 -12.31 10.53
CA ILE A 238 -8.32 -11.74 9.24
C ILE A 238 -7.20 -12.02 8.24
N THR A 239 -7.48 -12.84 7.22
CA THR A 239 -6.53 -13.14 6.14
C THR A 239 -7.26 -13.40 4.83
N GLY A 240 -6.64 -13.04 3.70
CA GLY A 240 -7.23 -13.17 2.36
C GLY A 240 -8.34 -12.15 2.05
N GLN A 241 -8.48 -11.07 2.85
CA GLN A 241 -9.57 -10.11 2.70
C GLN A 241 -9.12 -8.83 1.98
N VAL A 242 -10.05 -8.26 1.21
CA VAL A 242 -9.97 -6.90 0.68
C VAL A 242 -10.86 -6.02 1.54
N LEU A 243 -10.26 -5.09 2.28
CA LEU A 243 -10.98 -4.10 3.06
C LEU A 243 -11.13 -2.82 2.24
N TYR A 244 -12.35 -2.55 1.79
CA TYR A 244 -12.65 -1.33 1.04
C TYR A 244 -12.72 -0.13 1.99
N VAL A 245 -11.98 0.93 1.67
CA VAL A 245 -11.99 2.23 2.36
C VAL A 245 -12.39 3.27 1.32
N ASP A 246 -13.67 3.34 1.02
CA ASP A 246 -14.17 3.95 -0.21
C ASP A 246 -15.46 4.77 -0.04
N GLY A 247 -15.93 4.98 1.18
CA GLY A 247 -17.18 5.70 1.45
C GLY A 247 -18.43 5.05 0.86
N GLY A 248 -18.37 3.75 0.54
CA GLY A 248 -19.48 3.01 -0.08
C GLY A 248 -19.43 2.97 -1.61
N ARG A 249 -18.34 3.42 -2.25
CA ARG A 249 -18.23 3.50 -3.73
C ARG A 249 -18.48 2.17 -4.44
N VAL A 250 -18.16 1.04 -3.84
CA VAL A 250 -18.39 -0.29 -4.45
C VAL A 250 -19.83 -0.78 -4.34
N LEU A 251 -20.71 -0.05 -3.66
CA LEU A 251 -22.11 -0.41 -3.48
C LEU A 251 -23.02 0.16 -4.59
N VAL A 252 -22.49 1.07 -5.43
CA VAL A 252 -23.25 1.83 -6.45
C VAL A 252 -22.53 1.85 -7.79
#